data_0871feca63739d5578f3b4ceaaaefd7f
#
_entry.id   0871feca63739d5578f3b4ceaaaefd7f
#
_cell.length_a   1.000
_cell.length_b   1.000
_cell.length_c   1.000
_cell.angle_alpha   90.00
_cell.angle_beta   90.00
_cell.angle_gamma   90.00
#
_symmetry.space_group_name_H-M   'P 1'
#
loop_
_entity.id
_entity.type
_entity.pdbx_description
1 polymer ?
#
loop_
_entity_poly.entity_id
_entity_poly.type
_entity_poly.pdbx_seq_one_letter_code
_entity_poly.pdbx_strand_id
1 'polypeptide(L)'
;MTLDLRQLRHLLALAGHGSFGRAAAALGMTQPALSRSMQSLERQVGAALFDRSKSGVTPTDVGRVLILRARTLVQAADELDREILQRKVPGSGHVSLGVGPYPGETIVPAALPRFVATHPLVRVRVLVRGDWDELLRRLRARELDLLVCELSTLDGEHDLEVEPLSPHALFLVARREHPLGSRADVRLALMFAYPLLALSRIPPRVLGPMQATVQEPDTRRPGRPFPAIELASLAAMKRLLANSDAIAPLTLPCVADELEGGTLKVLRTESWLSTHYGLVTLKGQPLSAAARALLEQLREAEAAIVREEATLIARHAPAEKTPKRRRKRNAG
;
A
#
# COMPACT_ATOMS: atom_id res chain seq x y z
N MET A 1 19.24 -33.70 -12.96
CA MET A 1 19.21 -32.79 -11.81
C MET A 1 17.85 -32.95 -11.14
N THR A 2 17.80 -33.45 -9.90
CA THR A 2 16.54 -33.65 -9.18
C THR A 2 16.50 -32.63 -8.05
N LEU A 3 15.76 -31.52 -8.26
CA LEU A 3 15.60 -30.48 -7.25
C LEU A 3 14.56 -30.91 -6.21
N ASP A 4 14.89 -30.79 -4.92
CA ASP A 4 13.98 -31.04 -3.81
C ASP A 4 13.34 -29.70 -3.34
N LEU A 5 12.02 -29.64 -3.24
CA LEU A 5 11.28 -28.47 -2.76
C LEU A 5 11.76 -27.98 -1.39
N ARG A 6 12.17 -28.90 -0.51
CA ARG A 6 12.73 -28.53 0.79
C ARG A 6 14.04 -27.77 0.64
N GLN A 7 14.92 -28.18 -0.29
CA GLN A 7 16.17 -27.45 -0.57
C GLN A 7 15.88 -26.07 -1.17
N LEU A 8 14.84 -25.95 -2.03
CA LEU A 8 14.42 -24.65 -2.56
C LEU A 8 13.88 -23.72 -1.47
N ARG A 9 13.09 -24.23 -0.51
CA ARG A 9 12.67 -23.44 0.67
C ARG A 9 13.87 -22.98 1.52
N HIS A 10 14.88 -23.82 1.70
CA HIS A 10 16.11 -23.44 2.40
C HIS A 10 16.89 -22.34 1.66
N LEU A 11 16.98 -22.45 0.33
CA LEU A 11 17.59 -21.43 -0.54
C LEU A 11 16.89 -20.07 -0.37
N LEU A 12 15.55 -20.06 -0.42
CA LEU A 12 14.75 -18.85 -0.30
C LEU A 12 14.88 -18.19 1.09
N ALA A 13 14.90 -19.00 2.14
CA ALA A 13 15.10 -18.51 3.50
C ALA A 13 16.50 -17.88 3.66
N LEU A 14 17.55 -18.53 3.13
CA LEU A 14 18.90 -17.98 3.19
C LEU A 14 19.00 -16.66 2.41
N ALA A 15 18.41 -16.59 1.22
CA ALA A 15 18.37 -15.38 0.41
C ALA A 15 17.63 -14.22 1.12
N GLY A 16 16.54 -14.53 1.83
CA GLY A 16 15.75 -13.53 2.54
C GLY A 16 16.42 -12.99 3.82
N HIS A 17 17.16 -13.85 4.52
CA HIS A 17 17.80 -13.45 5.80
C HIS A 17 19.25 -13.00 5.65
N GLY A 18 19.94 -13.30 4.53
CA GLY A 18 21.33 -12.92 4.30
C GLY A 18 22.32 -13.49 5.34
N SER A 19 21.93 -14.52 6.10
CA SER A 19 22.73 -15.12 7.17
C SER A 19 22.27 -16.55 7.43
N PHE A 20 23.22 -17.49 7.44
CA PHE A 20 22.94 -18.89 7.75
C PHE A 20 22.32 -19.09 9.13
N GLY A 21 22.79 -18.36 10.15
CA GLY A 21 22.24 -18.48 11.50
C GLY A 21 20.79 -18.00 11.59
N ARG A 22 20.48 -16.84 11.03
CA ARG A 22 19.11 -16.29 11.00
C ARG A 22 18.16 -17.14 10.17
N ALA A 23 18.60 -17.59 9.00
CA ALA A 23 17.79 -18.45 8.15
C ALA A 23 17.51 -19.82 8.80
N ALA A 24 18.52 -20.42 9.45
CA ALA A 24 18.35 -21.69 10.15
C ALA A 24 17.35 -21.54 11.33
N ALA A 25 17.45 -20.47 12.12
CA ALA A 25 16.51 -20.19 13.19
C ALA A 25 15.07 -20.02 12.66
N ALA A 26 14.90 -19.29 11.54
CA ALA A 26 13.59 -19.12 10.89
C ALA A 26 12.99 -20.42 10.35
N LEU A 27 13.84 -21.39 9.97
CA LEU A 27 13.44 -22.72 9.49
C LEU A 27 13.29 -23.77 10.60
N GLY A 28 13.55 -23.41 11.87
CA GLY A 28 13.51 -24.33 12.99
C GLY A 28 14.59 -25.43 12.90
N MET A 29 15.76 -25.14 12.30
CA MET A 29 16.83 -26.10 12.10
C MET A 29 18.18 -25.55 12.56
N THR A 30 19.20 -26.43 12.65
CA THR A 30 20.55 -26.00 13.03
C THR A 30 21.28 -25.41 11.82
N GLN A 31 22.16 -24.42 12.08
CA GLN A 31 23.00 -23.82 11.04
C GLN A 31 23.85 -24.85 10.26
N PRO A 32 24.49 -25.86 10.88
CA PRO A 32 25.20 -26.92 10.13
C PRO A 32 24.29 -27.70 9.19
N ALA A 33 23.03 -27.96 9.57
CA ALA A 33 22.06 -28.65 8.71
C ALA A 33 21.70 -27.82 7.48
N LEU A 34 21.44 -26.53 7.66
CA LEU A 34 21.19 -25.60 6.54
C LEU A 34 22.43 -25.50 5.62
N SER A 35 23.62 -25.39 6.20
CA SER A 35 24.87 -25.33 5.41
C SER A 35 25.06 -26.60 4.54
N ARG A 36 24.84 -27.79 5.12
CA ARG A 36 24.88 -29.05 4.35
C ARG A 36 23.83 -29.11 3.24
N SER A 37 22.63 -28.62 3.50
CA SER A 37 21.56 -28.54 2.51
C SER A 37 21.95 -27.64 1.34
N MET A 38 22.52 -26.47 1.59
CA MET A 38 22.99 -25.57 0.53
C MET A 38 24.16 -26.16 -0.25
N GLN A 39 25.15 -26.74 0.42
CA GLN A 39 26.25 -27.42 -0.25
C GLN A 39 25.79 -28.59 -1.14
N SER A 40 24.77 -29.33 -0.71
CA SER A 40 24.15 -30.36 -1.53
C SER A 40 23.50 -29.80 -2.78
N LEU A 41 22.75 -28.67 -2.63
CA LEU A 41 22.12 -28.00 -3.76
C LEU A 41 23.15 -27.41 -4.73
N GLU A 42 24.22 -26.78 -4.24
CA GLU A 42 25.30 -26.22 -5.04
C GLU A 42 26.03 -27.36 -5.86
N ARG A 43 26.25 -28.52 -5.25
CA ARG A 43 26.79 -29.67 -5.96
C ARG A 43 25.86 -30.19 -7.07
N GLN A 44 24.53 -30.20 -6.83
CA GLN A 44 23.55 -30.63 -7.82
C GLN A 44 23.45 -29.64 -8.99
N VAL A 45 23.57 -28.33 -8.71
CA VAL A 45 23.55 -27.25 -9.71
C VAL A 45 24.90 -27.13 -10.41
N GLY A 46 25.99 -27.56 -9.79
CA GLY A 46 27.34 -27.46 -10.32
C GLY A 46 27.96 -26.06 -10.20
N ALA A 47 27.37 -25.19 -9.38
CA ALA A 47 27.84 -23.82 -9.19
C ALA A 47 27.57 -23.32 -7.76
N ALA A 48 28.40 -22.41 -7.25
CA ALA A 48 28.10 -21.69 -6.03
C ALA A 48 26.86 -20.82 -6.21
N LEU A 49 25.95 -20.86 -5.23
CA LEU A 49 24.71 -20.08 -5.24
C LEU A 49 24.81 -18.83 -4.38
N PHE A 50 25.74 -18.83 -3.43
CA PHE A 50 25.99 -17.71 -2.53
C PHE A 50 27.46 -17.41 -2.38
N ASP A 51 27.79 -16.11 -2.37
CA ASP A 51 29.08 -15.60 -1.93
C ASP A 51 29.03 -15.36 -0.42
N ARG A 52 30.10 -15.74 0.27
CA ARG A 52 30.27 -15.53 1.72
C ARG A 52 31.27 -14.43 1.94
N SER A 53 30.87 -13.38 2.61
CA SER A 53 31.74 -12.27 2.98
C SER A 53 31.60 -11.93 4.48
N LYS A 54 32.48 -11.08 4.98
CA LYS A 54 32.37 -10.55 6.36
C LYS A 54 31.09 -9.75 6.59
N SER A 55 30.50 -9.21 5.53
CA SER A 55 29.24 -8.44 5.55
C SER A 55 27.98 -9.32 5.45
N GLY A 56 28.11 -10.63 5.25
CA GLY A 56 26.99 -11.56 5.15
C GLY A 56 27.06 -12.50 3.95
N VAL A 57 25.88 -13.01 3.58
CA VAL A 57 25.69 -13.96 2.50
C VAL A 57 24.87 -13.30 1.39
N THR A 58 25.43 -13.21 0.18
CA THR A 58 24.79 -12.61 -0.99
C THR A 58 24.67 -13.62 -2.13
N PRO A 59 23.54 -13.61 -2.91
CA PRO A 59 23.39 -14.53 -4.03
C PRO A 59 24.39 -14.22 -5.16
N THR A 60 24.97 -15.28 -5.75
CA THR A 60 25.70 -15.21 -7.03
C THR A 60 24.73 -14.95 -8.20
N ASP A 61 25.23 -14.75 -9.43
CA ASP A 61 24.39 -14.64 -10.62
C ASP A 61 23.53 -15.90 -10.83
N VAL A 62 24.14 -17.08 -10.70
CA VAL A 62 23.41 -18.36 -10.75
C VAL A 62 22.41 -18.47 -9.61
N GLY A 63 22.81 -18.05 -8.40
CA GLY A 63 21.94 -17.99 -7.23
C GLY A 63 20.71 -17.12 -7.46
N ARG A 64 20.86 -15.93 -8.05
CA ARG A 64 19.74 -15.02 -8.38
C ARG A 64 18.73 -15.68 -9.33
N VAL A 65 19.20 -16.32 -10.39
CA VAL A 65 18.34 -17.03 -11.34
C VAL A 65 17.60 -18.18 -10.64
N LEU A 66 18.31 -18.98 -9.83
CA LEU A 66 17.69 -20.11 -9.13
C LEU A 66 16.69 -19.63 -8.09
N ILE A 67 16.97 -18.57 -7.32
CA ILE A 67 16.07 -17.97 -6.35
C ILE A 67 14.76 -17.51 -7.02
N LEU A 68 14.85 -16.84 -8.17
CA LEU A 68 13.68 -16.40 -8.92
C LEU A 68 12.78 -17.59 -9.31
N ARG A 69 13.37 -18.65 -9.87
CA ARG A 69 12.62 -19.85 -10.28
C ARG A 69 12.14 -20.68 -9.10
N ALA A 70 12.95 -20.78 -8.04
CA ALA A 70 12.59 -21.49 -6.81
C ALA A 70 11.33 -20.89 -6.14
N ARG A 71 11.18 -19.58 -6.17
CA ARG A 71 9.96 -18.92 -5.65
C ARG A 71 8.71 -19.43 -6.34
N THR A 72 8.71 -19.48 -7.67
CA THR A 72 7.58 -19.98 -8.46
C THR A 72 7.26 -21.44 -8.16
N LEU A 73 8.28 -22.29 -8.06
CA LEU A 73 8.08 -23.72 -7.81
C LEU A 73 7.57 -24.02 -6.40
N VAL A 74 8.16 -23.38 -5.38
CA VAL A 74 7.72 -23.55 -3.98
C VAL A 74 6.29 -23.06 -3.83
N GLN A 75 5.95 -21.95 -4.47
CA GLN A 75 4.61 -21.40 -4.43
C GLN A 75 3.57 -22.28 -5.12
N ALA A 76 3.89 -22.83 -6.32
CA ALA A 76 3.01 -23.77 -6.99
C ALA A 76 2.74 -25.04 -6.14
N ALA A 77 3.75 -25.50 -5.40
CA ALA A 77 3.58 -26.59 -4.45
C ALA A 77 2.69 -26.21 -3.26
N ASP A 78 2.88 -25.02 -2.70
CA ASP A 78 2.05 -24.50 -1.60
C ASP A 78 0.60 -24.23 -2.06
N GLU A 79 0.39 -23.86 -3.33
CA GLU A 79 -0.94 -23.73 -3.96
C GLU A 79 -1.62 -25.10 -4.09
N LEU A 80 -0.89 -26.11 -4.56
CA LEU A 80 -1.42 -27.47 -4.67
C LEU A 80 -1.82 -28.04 -3.29
N ASP A 81 -0.97 -27.86 -2.27
CA ASP A 81 -1.31 -28.28 -0.90
C ASP A 81 -2.58 -27.57 -0.40
N ARG A 82 -2.75 -26.30 -0.73
CA ARG A 82 -3.96 -25.50 -0.39
C ARG A 82 -5.20 -26.02 -1.14
N GLU A 83 -5.10 -26.29 -2.43
CA GLU A 83 -6.20 -26.85 -3.22
C GLU A 83 -6.65 -28.22 -2.70
N ILE A 84 -5.71 -29.08 -2.34
CA ILE A 84 -6.01 -30.38 -1.74
C ILE A 84 -6.73 -30.20 -0.39
N LEU A 85 -6.26 -29.28 0.44
CA LEU A 85 -6.90 -28.97 1.72
C LEU A 85 -8.33 -28.46 1.55
N GLN A 86 -8.55 -27.53 0.60
CA GLN A 86 -9.89 -27.01 0.27
C GLN A 86 -10.85 -28.11 -0.18
N ARG A 87 -10.37 -29.12 -0.92
CA ARG A 87 -11.18 -30.29 -1.31
C ARG A 87 -11.53 -31.18 -0.13
N LYS A 88 -10.63 -31.28 0.87
CA LYS A 88 -10.84 -32.08 2.10
C LYS A 88 -11.73 -31.37 3.11
N VAL A 89 -11.67 -30.06 3.19
CA VAL A 89 -12.43 -29.22 4.11
C VAL A 89 -13.13 -28.14 3.32
N PRO A 90 -14.36 -28.37 2.83
CA PRO A 90 -15.12 -27.38 2.08
C PRO A 90 -15.23 -26.05 2.83
N GLY A 91 -15.03 -24.94 2.11
CA GLY A 91 -15.07 -23.59 2.70
C GLY A 91 -13.79 -23.16 3.42
N SER A 92 -12.78 -24.04 3.60
CA SER A 92 -11.46 -23.63 4.08
C SER A 92 -10.66 -22.95 2.97
N GLY A 93 -9.67 -22.15 3.36
CA GLY A 93 -8.80 -21.49 2.40
C GLY A 93 -7.84 -20.52 3.02
N HIS A 94 -7.09 -19.88 2.15
CA HIS A 94 -6.20 -18.78 2.51
C HIS A 94 -6.29 -17.71 1.44
N VAL A 95 -6.27 -16.45 1.84
CA VAL A 95 -6.15 -15.32 0.93
C VAL A 95 -5.19 -14.29 1.52
N SER A 96 -4.26 -13.81 0.68
CA SER A 96 -3.26 -12.80 1.03
C SER A 96 -3.54 -11.54 0.21
N LEU A 97 -3.88 -10.46 0.89
CA LEU A 97 -4.20 -9.16 0.33
C LEU A 97 -3.08 -8.16 0.63
N GLY A 98 -2.56 -7.49 -0.40
CA GLY A 98 -1.68 -6.34 -0.24
C GLY A 98 -2.46 -5.05 -0.42
N VAL A 99 -2.25 -4.07 0.45
CA VAL A 99 -2.97 -2.79 0.37
C VAL A 99 -2.09 -1.60 0.69
N GLY A 100 -2.43 -0.45 0.11
CA GLY A 100 -1.91 0.83 0.54
C GLY A 100 -2.50 1.31 1.87
N PRO A 101 -1.91 2.34 2.49
CA PRO A 101 -2.35 2.84 3.79
C PRO A 101 -3.81 3.30 3.80
N TYR A 102 -4.27 4.05 2.80
CA TYR A 102 -5.66 4.54 2.75
C TYR A 102 -6.68 3.39 2.63
N PRO A 103 -6.62 2.51 1.60
CA PRO A 103 -7.56 1.39 1.52
C PRO A 103 -7.42 0.41 2.68
N GLY A 104 -6.24 0.32 3.32
CA GLY A 104 -6.02 -0.46 4.53
C GLY A 104 -6.82 0.03 5.74
N GLU A 105 -7.14 1.32 5.78
CA GLU A 105 -7.88 1.96 6.87
C GLU A 105 -9.37 2.23 6.54
N THR A 106 -9.78 2.06 5.28
CA THR A 106 -11.15 2.30 4.83
C THR A 106 -11.80 1.05 4.26
N ILE A 107 -11.38 0.61 3.08
CA ILE A 107 -12.00 -0.49 2.33
C ILE A 107 -11.85 -1.83 3.07
N VAL A 108 -10.65 -2.11 3.60
CA VAL A 108 -10.37 -3.40 4.27
C VAL A 108 -11.19 -3.58 5.55
N PRO A 109 -11.25 -2.63 6.50
CA PRO A 109 -12.09 -2.75 7.68
C PRO A 109 -13.58 -2.84 7.37
N ALA A 110 -14.04 -2.26 6.27
CA ALA A 110 -15.43 -2.34 5.83
C ALA A 110 -15.77 -3.71 5.18
N ALA A 111 -14.82 -4.34 4.48
CA ALA A 111 -15.01 -5.61 3.79
C ALA A 111 -14.88 -6.84 4.72
N LEU A 112 -13.88 -6.84 5.60
CA LEU A 112 -13.50 -8.02 6.37
C LEU A 112 -14.56 -8.55 7.34
N PRO A 113 -15.34 -7.74 8.07
CA PRO A 113 -16.34 -8.27 9.01
C PRO A 113 -17.34 -9.20 8.34
N ARG A 114 -17.87 -8.81 7.18
CA ARG A 114 -18.80 -9.64 6.41
C ARG A 114 -18.11 -10.86 5.81
N PHE A 115 -16.90 -10.68 5.29
CA PHE A 115 -16.12 -11.79 4.75
C PHE A 115 -15.86 -12.88 5.79
N VAL A 116 -15.41 -12.52 7.00
CA VAL A 116 -15.12 -13.47 8.08
C VAL A 116 -16.39 -14.17 8.55
N ALA A 117 -17.51 -13.45 8.61
CA ALA A 117 -18.80 -14.05 9.00
C ALA A 117 -19.29 -15.11 7.99
N THR A 118 -19.05 -14.89 6.69
CA THR A 118 -19.49 -15.82 5.63
C THR A 118 -18.45 -16.88 5.29
N HIS A 119 -17.18 -16.68 5.65
CA HIS A 119 -16.06 -17.57 5.33
C HIS A 119 -15.20 -17.85 6.59
N PRO A 120 -15.78 -18.44 7.67
CA PRO A 120 -15.11 -18.56 8.97
C PRO A 120 -13.90 -19.49 8.97
N LEU A 121 -13.75 -20.35 7.96
CA LEU A 121 -12.62 -21.28 7.83
C LEU A 121 -11.51 -20.74 6.88
N VAL A 122 -11.67 -19.52 6.36
CA VAL A 122 -10.67 -18.89 5.49
C VAL A 122 -9.72 -18.04 6.33
N ARG A 123 -8.43 -18.32 6.21
CA ARG A 123 -7.39 -17.47 6.78
C ARG A 123 -7.11 -16.28 5.88
N VAL A 124 -7.30 -15.07 6.39
CA VAL A 124 -6.96 -13.84 5.67
C VAL A 124 -5.66 -13.27 6.21
N ARG A 125 -4.75 -12.92 5.31
CA ARG A 125 -3.53 -12.15 5.61
C ARG A 125 -3.60 -10.82 4.88
N VAL A 126 -3.54 -9.72 5.62
CA VAL A 126 -3.47 -8.36 5.05
C VAL A 126 -2.08 -7.81 5.27
N LEU A 127 -1.46 -7.31 4.21
CA LEU A 127 -0.17 -6.64 4.22
C LEU A 127 -0.37 -5.18 3.83
N VAL A 128 -0.26 -4.27 4.79
CA VAL A 128 -0.33 -2.82 4.53
C VAL A 128 1.08 -2.29 4.26
N ARG A 129 1.30 -1.67 3.11
CA ARG A 129 2.58 -1.06 2.72
C ARG A 129 2.36 0.23 1.93
N GLY A 130 3.23 1.22 2.16
CA GLY A 130 3.29 2.43 1.35
C GLY A 130 4.17 2.29 0.10
N ASP A 131 5.01 1.26 0.04
CA ASP A 131 5.86 0.94 -1.10
C ASP A 131 5.12 0.00 -2.06
N TRP A 132 4.61 0.57 -3.17
CA TRP A 132 3.88 -0.16 -4.21
C TRP A 132 4.77 -1.14 -4.97
N ASP A 133 6.04 -0.80 -5.16
CA ASP A 133 7.01 -1.68 -5.84
C ASP A 133 7.23 -2.96 -5.03
N GLU A 134 7.23 -2.87 -3.70
CA GLU A 134 7.27 -4.04 -2.82
C GLU A 134 6.01 -4.90 -2.99
N LEU A 135 4.82 -4.29 -2.99
CA LEU A 135 3.56 -5.01 -3.15
C LEU A 135 3.48 -5.70 -4.51
N LEU A 136 3.87 -5.03 -5.60
CA LEU A 136 3.90 -5.60 -6.95
C LEU A 136 4.89 -6.76 -7.06
N ARG A 137 6.09 -6.62 -6.49
CA ARG A 137 7.04 -7.75 -6.44
C ARG A 137 6.47 -8.95 -5.72
N ARG A 138 5.74 -8.74 -4.61
CA ARG A 138 5.11 -9.82 -3.85
C ARG A 138 3.93 -10.44 -4.58
N LEU A 139 3.13 -9.66 -5.31
CA LEU A 139 2.07 -10.16 -6.17
C LEU A 139 2.67 -11.05 -7.29
N ARG A 140 3.69 -10.57 -7.99
CA ARG A 140 4.42 -11.33 -9.02
C ARG A 140 5.12 -12.58 -8.47
N ALA A 141 5.59 -12.48 -7.23
CA ALA A 141 6.13 -13.63 -6.51
C ALA A 141 5.02 -14.54 -5.96
N ARG A 142 3.75 -14.27 -6.17
CA ARG A 142 2.58 -14.99 -5.65
C ARG A 142 2.54 -15.12 -4.12
N GLU A 143 3.22 -14.23 -3.41
CA GLU A 143 3.11 -14.07 -1.96
C GLU A 143 1.81 -13.35 -1.57
N LEU A 144 1.19 -12.68 -2.53
CA LEU A 144 -0.11 -12.02 -2.44
C LEU A 144 -1.01 -12.50 -3.58
N ASP A 145 -2.29 -12.68 -3.31
CA ASP A 145 -3.30 -13.10 -4.28
C ASP A 145 -3.88 -11.92 -5.04
N LEU A 146 -4.01 -10.77 -4.36
CA LEU A 146 -4.57 -9.53 -4.92
C LEU A 146 -4.03 -8.30 -4.18
N LEU A 147 -4.14 -7.13 -4.84
CA LEU A 147 -3.77 -5.84 -4.25
C LEU A 147 -4.93 -4.85 -4.34
N VAL A 148 -4.96 -3.89 -3.40
CA VAL A 148 -5.65 -2.61 -3.56
C VAL A 148 -4.59 -1.52 -3.52
N CYS A 149 -4.25 -0.94 -4.66
CA CYS A 149 -3.13 -0.01 -4.78
C CYS A 149 -3.42 1.20 -5.66
N GLU A 150 -2.59 2.21 -5.54
CA GLU A 150 -2.64 3.44 -6.34
C GLU A 150 -2.31 3.15 -7.81
N LEU A 151 -3.15 3.64 -8.73
CA LEU A 151 -3.08 3.30 -10.14
C LEU A 151 -1.98 4.05 -10.91
N SER A 152 -1.59 5.24 -10.47
CA SER A 152 -0.63 6.08 -11.21
C SER A 152 0.78 5.48 -11.34
N THR A 153 1.04 4.37 -10.66
CA THR A 153 2.32 3.65 -10.71
C THR A 153 2.24 2.36 -11.54
N LEU A 154 1.08 2.06 -12.14
CA LEU A 154 0.84 0.82 -12.88
C LEU A 154 0.90 0.99 -14.41
N ASP A 155 1.21 2.18 -14.90
CA ASP A 155 1.31 2.45 -16.33
C ASP A 155 2.38 1.58 -16.98
N GLY A 156 1.98 0.82 -18.01
CA GLY A 156 2.88 -0.08 -18.75
C GLY A 156 3.03 -1.50 -18.16
N GLU A 157 2.34 -1.82 -17.08
CA GLU A 157 2.37 -3.16 -16.47
C GLU A 157 1.42 -4.12 -17.19
N HIS A 158 1.92 -4.84 -18.21
CA HIS A 158 1.11 -5.72 -19.09
C HIS A 158 0.74 -7.07 -18.48
N ASP A 159 1.40 -7.47 -17.42
CA ASP A 159 1.19 -8.73 -16.68
C ASP A 159 0.11 -8.63 -15.60
N LEU A 160 -0.48 -7.46 -15.43
CA LEU A 160 -1.52 -7.19 -14.44
C LEU A 160 -2.90 -7.09 -15.08
N GLU A 161 -3.90 -7.55 -14.33
CA GLU A 161 -5.31 -7.26 -14.54
C GLU A 161 -5.71 -6.22 -13.50
N VAL A 162 -6.14 -5.05 -13.98
CA VAL A 162 -6.42 -3.88 -13.16
C VAL A 162 -7.88 -3.49 -13.32
N GLU A 163 -8.61 -3.47 -12.22
CA GLU A 163 -9.98 -2.96 -12.13
C GLU A 163 -9.96 -1.63 -11.37
N PRO A 164 -10.18 -0.50 -12.05
CA PRO A 164 -10.20 0.79 -11.39
C PRO A 164 -11.37 0.91 -10.40
N LEU A 165 -11.11 1.46 -9.22
CA LEU A 165 -12.10 1.89 -8.25
C LEU A 165 -12.43 3.37 -8.44
N SER A 166 -13.42 3.88 -7.72
CA SER A 166 -13.80 5.30 -7.75
C SER A 166 -12.64 6.19 -7.28
N PRO A 167 -12.46 7.37 -7.88
CA PRO A 167 -11.54 8.35 -7.35
C PRO A 167 -12.03 8.91 -6.01
N HIS A 168 -11.12 9.04 -5.03
CA HIS A 168 -11.42 9.68 -3.75
C HIS A 168 -10.77 11.05 -3.66
N ALA A 169 -11.54 12.05 -3.26
CA ALA A 169 -11.02 13.38 -3.02
C ALA A 169 -10.11 13.41 -1.78
N LEU A 170 -8.98 14.09 -1.90
CA LEU A 170 -8.11 14.38 -0.77
C LEU A 170 -8.37 15.80 -0.26
N PHE A 171 -8.48 15.92 1.04
CA PHE A 171 -8.71 17.18 1.73
C PHE A 171 -7.50 17.50 2.60
N LEU A 172 -7.07 18.74 2.58
CA LEU A 172 -6.04 19.23 3.49
C LEU A 172 -6.66 19.43 4.87
N VAL A 173 -6.29 18.55 5.79
CA VAL A 173 -6.86 18.44 7.14
C VAL A 173 -5.83 18.88 8.17
N ALA A 174 -6.28 19.56 9.21
CA ALA A 174 -5.48 20.01 10.35
C ALA A 174 -6.29 19.95 11.65
N ARG A 175 -5.65 20.22 12.80
CA ARG A 175 -6.34 20.35 14.09
C ARG A 175 -7.37 21.49 14.06
N ARG A 176 -8.40 21.40 14.90
CA ARG A 176 -9.51 22.37 14.94
C ARG A 176 -9.03 23.81 15.11
N GLU A 177 -8.11 24.05 16.06
CA GLU A 177 -7.57 25.37 16.39
C GLU A 177 -6.37 25.77 15.52
N HIS A 178 -6.17 25.13 14.36
CA HIS A 178 -5.09 25.50 13.45
C HIS A 178 -5.17 26.97 13.04
N PRO A 179 -4.05 27.73 13.01
CA PRO A 179 -4.07 29.17 12.71
C PRO A 179 -4.71 29.56 11.37
N LEU A 180 -4.70 28.65 10.38
CA LEU A 180 -5.42 28.87 9.12
C LEU A 180 -6.92 28.59 9.22
N GLY A 181 -7.37 27.93 10.25
CA GLY A 181 -8.75 27.47 10.37
C GLY A 181 -9.78 28.57 10.58
N SER A 182 -9.37 29.76 11.03
CA SER A 182 -10.23 30.98 11.19
C SER A 182 -10.30 31.84 9.93
N ARG A 183 -9.48 31.54 8.89
CA ARG A 183 -9.43 32.36 7.67
C ARG A 183 -10.52 31.94 6.69
N ALA A 184 -11.26 32.88 6.17
CA ALA A 184 -12.28 32.65 5.15
C ALA A 184 -11.70 32.25 3.77
N ASP A 185 -10.46 32.64 3.51
CA ASP A 185 -9.76 32.33 2.24
C ASP A 185 -8.35 31.80 2.55
N VAL A 186 -8.23 30.48 2.54
CA VAL A 186 -6.95 29.81 2.75
C VAL A 186 -6.37 29.47 1.39
N ARG A 187 -5.38 30.24 0.93
CA ARG A 187 -4.65 29.92 -0.30
C ARG A 187 -3.75 28.70 -0.05
N LEU A 188 -3.64 27.82 -1.03
CA LEU A 188 -2.81 26.60 -0.96
C LEU A 188 -1.36 26.95 -0.58
N ALA A 189 -0.83 28.04 -1.16
CA ALA A 189 0.51 28.56 -0.87
C ALA A 189 0.77 28.83 0.65
N LEU A 190 -0.24 29.27 1.39
CA LEU A 190 -0.10 29.53 2.84
C LEU A 190 0.05 28.24 3.65
N MET A 191 -0.43 27.12 3.15
CA MET A 191 -0.36 25.83 3.85
C MET A 191 1.08 25.31 3.90
N PHE A 192 1.91 25.62 2.91
CA PHE A 192 3.32 25.26 2.90
C PHE A 192 4.19 26.02 3.91
N ALA A 193 3.61 27.01 4.60
CA ALA A 193 4.24 27.60 5.77
C ALA A 193 4.22 26.68 7.00
N TYR A 194 3.41 25.61 6.96
CA TYR A 194 3.25 24.63 8.02
C TYR A 194 3.85 23.28 7.61
N PRO A 195 4.21 22.38 8.57
CA PRO A 195 4.69 21.06 8.23
C PRO A 195 3.63 20.28 7.46
N LEU A 196 3.95 19.79 6.26
CA LEU A 196 3.08 18.89 5.52
C LEU A 196 3.44 17.44 5.86
N LEU A 197 2.44 16.66 6.23
CA LEU A 197 2.57 15.22 6.48
C LEU A 197 2.14 14.46 5.24
N ALA A 198 2.79 13.33 4.96
CA ALA A 198 2.38 12.38 3.94
C ALA A 198 2.13 11.01 4.56
N LEU A 199 1.03 10.37 4.17
CA LEU A 199 0.75 8.98 4.48
C LEU A 199 1.26 8.15 3.31
N SER A 200 2.48 7.62 3.44
CA SER A 200 3.20 6.97 2.36
C SER A 200 3.66 7.90 1.21
N ARG A 201 4.25 7.30 0.19
CA ARG A 201 4.74 8.00 -1.00
C ARG A 201 3.63 8.77 -1.70
N ILE A 202 3.83 10.06 -1.93
CA ILE A 202 2.87 10.92 -2.64
C ILE A 202 2.88 10.53 -4.12
N PRO A 203 1.72 10.23 -4.73
CA PRO A 203 1.65 9.93 -6.16
C PRO A 203 2.14 11.10 -7.03
N PRO A 204 2.83 10.85 -8.16
CA PRO A 204 3.38 11.91 -9.02
C PRO A 204 2.34 12.95 -9.47
N ARG A 205 1.10 12.52 -9.75
CA ARG A 205 0.00 13.41 -10.15
C ARG A 205 -0.44 14.39 -9.06
N VAL A 206 -0.19 14.06 -7.79
CA VAL A 206 -0.44 14.95 -6.64
C VAL A 206 0.82 15.76 -6.33
N LEU A 207 1.99 15.10 -6.38
CA LEU A 207 3.27 15.72 -6.03
C LEU A 207 3.62 16.90 -6.96
N GLY A 208 3.41 16.74 -8.29
CA GLY A 208 3.75 17.77 -9.28
C GLY A 208 3.05 19.10 -9.03
N PRO A 209 1.71 19.17 -8.97
CA PRO A 209 0.97 20.40 -8.66
C PRO A 209 1.32 20.99 -7.29
N MET A 210 1.55 20.14 -6.27
CA MET A 210 1.99 20.61 -4.96
C MET A 210 3.36 21.28 -5.02
N GLN A 211 4.33 20.67 -5.69
CA GLN A 211 5.68 21.24 -5.86
C GLN A 211 5.65 22.55 -6.65
N ALA A 212 4.83 22.63 -7.69
CA ALA A 212 4.64 23.87 -8.46
C ALA A 212 4.16 25.02 -7.57
N THR A 213 3.21 24.75 -6.65
CA THR A 213 2.72 25.74 -5.69
C THR A 213 3.79 26.17 -4.68
N VAL A 214 4.65 25.25 -4.23
CA VAL A 214 5.76 25.57 -3.30
C VAL A 214 6.78 26.51 -3.93
N GLN A 215 6.94 26.45 -5.25
CA GLN A 215 7.91 27.28 -5.99
C GLN A 215 7.41 28.71 -6.28
N GLU A 216 6.15 29.03 -5.99
CA GLU A 216 5.64 30.39 -6.14
C GLU A 216 6.42 31.39 -5.24
N PRO A 217 6.74 32.60 -5.72
CA PRO A 217 7.58 33.56 -4.99
C PRO A 217 7.08 33.92 -3.60
N ASP A 218 5.75 33.95 -3.42
CA ASP A 218 5.07 34.30 -2.15
C ASP A 218 5.18 33.19 -1.08
N THR A 219 5.63 31.99 -1.44
CA THR A 219 5.67 30.84 -0.55
C THR A 219 7.05 30.59 0.05
N ARG A 220 8.05 31.38 -0.37
CA ARG A 220 9.45 31.17 0.04
C ARG A 220 9.67 31.41 1.54
N ARG A 221 9.44 30.37 2.34
CA ARG A 221 10.22 30.15 3.55
C ARG A 221 11.33 29.15 3.19
N PRO A 222 12.58 29.62 3.03
CA PRO A 222 13.70 28.74 2.68
C PRO A 222 13.83 27.63 3.71
N GLY A 223 13.88 26.37 3.30
CA GLY A 223 14.41 25.28 4.06
C GLY A 223 13.44 24.28 4.70
N ARG A 224 12.13 24.33 4.49
CA ARG A 224 11.28 23.22 4.97
C ARG A 224 11.27 22.08 3.96
N PRO A 225 11.55 20.84 4.40
CA PRO A 225 11.42 19.67 3.53
C PRO A 225 9.97 19.43 3.14
N PHE A 226 9.75 18.87 1.95
CA PHE A 226 8.44 18.53 1.41
C PHE A 226 8.41 17.08 0.91
N PRO A 227 7.59 16.17 1.51
CA PRO A 227 6.86 16.39 2.76
C PRO A 227 7.80 16.58 3.95
N ALA A 228 7.32 17.22 5.02
CA ALA A 228 8.12 17.43 6.23
C ALA A 228 8.27 16.13 7.03
N ILE A 229 7.25 15.29 7.03
CA ILE A 229 7.23 13.99 7.71
C ILE A 229 6.46 13.01 6.84
N GLU A 230 7.04 11.84 6.60
CA GLU A 230 6.38 10.71 5.97
C GLU A 230 6.08 9.63 7.01
N LEU A 231 4.85 9.13 7.05
CA LEU A 231 4.37 8.16 8.01
C LEU A 231 3.72 6.97 7.28
N ALA A 232 3.88 5.77 7.82
CA ALA A 232 3.19 4.57 7.34
C ALA A 232 1.90 4.25 8.14
N SER A 233 1.63 5.00 9.23
CA SER A 233 0.51 4.74 10.14
C SER A 233 -0.44 5.94 10.17
N LEU A 234 -1.69 5.72 9.78
CA LEU A 234 -2.75 6.73 9.89
C LEU A 234 -3.02 7.11 11.35
N ALA A 235 -3.01 6.15 12.27
CA ALA A 235 -3.21 6.44 13.69
C ALA A 235 -2.12 7.38 14.26
N ALA A 236 -0.86 7.18 13.88
CA ALA A 236 0.22 8.10 14.26
C ALA A 236 0.04 9.48 13.61
N MET A 237 -0.38 9.54 12.36
CA MET A 237 -0.67 10.78 11.64
C MET A 237 -1.79 11.57 12.31
N LYS A 238 -2.91 10.95 12.66
CA LYS A 238 -4.04 11.57 13.37
C LYS A 238 -3.60 12.20 14.69
N ARG A 239 -2.78 11.47 15.48
CA ARG A 239 -2.22 12.00 16.73
C ARG A 239 -1.30 13.19 16.51
N LEU A 240 -0.48 13.15 15.47
CA LEU A 240 0.41 14.25 15.14
C LEU A 240 -0.37 15.49 14.70
N LEU A 241 -1.39 15.31 13.85
CA LEU A 241 -2.29 16.40 13.43
C LEU A 241 -3.00 17.04 14.62
N ALA A 242 -3.56 16.25 15.53
CA ALA A 242 -4.28 16.76 16.69
C ALA A 242 -3.42 17.59 17.66
N ASN A 243 -2.10 17.35 17.69
CA ASN A 243 -1.15 17.94 18.65
C ASN A 243 -0.13 18.89 18.01
N SER A 244 -0.31 19.31 16.75
CA SER A 244 0.62 20.21 16.07
C SER A 244 -0.10 21.07 15.02
N ASP A 245 0.63 22.05 14.46
CA ASP A 245 0.18 22.82 13.31
C ASP A 245 0.55 22.16 11.98
N ALA A 246 0.64 20.85 11.96
CA ALA A 246 0.85 20.11 10.73
C ALA A 246 -0.45 19.98 9.91
N ILE A 247 -0.29 19.80 8.61
CA ILE A 247 -1.40 19.62 7.65
C ILE A 247 -1.15 18.31 6.90
N ALA A 248 -2.21 17.55 6.63
CA ALA A 248 -2.10 16.33 5.81
C ALA A 248 -3.20 16.27 4.75
N PRO A 249 -2.90 15.77 3.52
CA PRO A 249 -3.91 15.39 2.55
C PRO A 249 -4.50 14.03 2.93
N LEU A 250 -5.78 13.99 3.30
CA LEU A 250 -6.50 12.78 3.73
C LEU A 250 -7.86 12.69 3.05
N THR A 251 -8.34 11.48 2.80
CA THR A 251 -9.74 11.25 2.43
C THR A 251 -10.61 11.41 3.66
N LEU A 252 -11.83 11.91 3.51
CA LEU A 252 -12.70 12.16 4.67
C LEU A 252 -13.07 10.90 5.45
N PRO A 253 -13.34 9.74 4.82
CA PRO A 253 -13.57 8.51 5.56
C PRO A 253 -12.44 8.11 6.51
N CYS A 254 -11.19 8.46 6.19
CA CYS A 254 -10.05 8.19 7.07
C CYS A 254 -10.08 8.96 8.39
N VAL A 255 -10.79 10.07 8.46
CA VAL A 255 -10.82 11.01 9.59
C VAL A 255 -12.25 11.38 10.03
N ALA A 256 -13.22 10.53 9.67
CA ALA A 256 -14.63 10.78 9.95
C ALA A 256 -14.89 11.04 11.44
N ASP A 257 -14.38 10.18 12.32
CA ASP A 257 -14.54 10.30 13.77
C ASP A 257 -13.94 11.60 14.32
N GLU A 258 -12.76 11.99 13.83
CA GLU A 258 -12.07 13.22 14.24
C GLU A 258 -12.79 14.47 13.74
N LEU A 259 -13.41 14.41 12.57
CA LEU A 259 -14.22 15.52 12.03
C LEU A 259 -15.53 15.67 12.81
N GLU A 260 -16.22 14.57 13.08
CA GLU A 260 -17.46 14.56 13.87
C GLU A 260 -17.19 14.93 15.33
N GLY A 261 -16.12 14.40 15.92
CA GLY A 261 -15.67 14.76 17.27
C GLY A 261 -15.07 16.16 17.39
N GLY A 262 -14.84 16.84 16.25
CA GLY A 262 -14.35 18.23 16.21
C GLY A 262 -12.89 18.38 16.64
N THR A 263 -12.09 17.33 16.63
CA THR A 263 -10.63 17.39 16.90
C THR A 263 -9.84 17.83 15.67
N LEU A 264 -10.30 17.44 14.48
CA LEU A 264 -9.76 17.86 13.21
C LEU A 264 -10.78 18.67 12.42
N LYS A 265 -10.31 19.37 11.41
CA LYS A 265 -11.13 20.12 10.46
C LYS A 265 -10.52 20.13 9.07
N VAL A 266 -11.38 20.26 8.07
CA VAL A 266 -10.98 20.47 6.68
C VAL A 266 -10.60 21.94 6.50
N LEU A 267 -9.42 22.19 5.93
CA LEU A 267 -8.97 23.53 5.56
C LEU A 267 -9.28 23.85 4.10
N ARG A 268 -9.02 22.90 3.21
CA ARG A 268 -9.14 23.07 1.76
C ARG A 268 -9.12 21.74 1.02
N THR A 269 -9.64 21.75 -0.21
CA THR A 269 -9.39 20.74 -1.25
C THR A 269 -9.13 21.44 -2.59
N GLU A 270 -8.61 20.70 -3.54
CA GLU A 270 -8.39 21.10 -4.92
C GLU A 270 -8.89 19.99 -5.84
N SER A 271 -9.38 20.34 -7.03
CA SER A 271 -9.94 19.35 -7.97
C SER A 271 -8.94 18.29 -8.45
N TRP A 272 -7.65 18.61 -8.45
CA TRP A 272 -6.56 17.67 -8.79
C TRP A 272 -6.09 16.85 -7.59
N LEU A 273 -6.48 17.22 -6.37
CA LEU A 273 -6.07 16.56 -5.14
C LEU A 273 -6.98 15.37 -4.86
N SER A 274 -6.67 14.25 -5.46
CA SER A 274 -7.42 13.00 -5.34
C SER A 274 -6.49 11.80 -5.31
N THR A 275 -6.98 10.64 -4.90
CA THR A 275 -6.28 9.36 -4.97
C THR A 275 -7.08 8.37 -5.80
N HIS A 276 -6.42 7.55 -6.60
CA HIS A 276 -7.04 6.60 -7.52
C HIS A 276 -6.53 5.21 -7.23
N TYR A 277 -7.39 4.36 -6.71
CA TYR A 277 -7.05 2.98 -6.42
C TYR A 277 -7.62 2.03 -7.45
N GLY A 278 -7.07 0.83 -7.48
CA GLY A 278 -7.62 -0.29 -8.24
C GLY A 278 -7.41 -1.60 -7.51
N LEU A 279 -8.28 -2.55 -7.84
CA LEU A 279 -8.10 -3.94 -7.52
C LEU A 279 -7.18 -4.54 -8.58
N VAL A 280 -6.08 -5.17 -8.14
CA VAL A 280 -5.02 -5.64 -9.03
C VAL A 280 -4.74 -7.11 -8.78
N THR A 281 -4.69 -7.88 -9.86
CA THR A 281 -4.37 -9.30 -9.86
C THR A 281 -3.37 -9.63 -10.99
N LEU A 282 -2.79 -10.81 -10.97
CA LEU A 282 -1.94 -11.26 -12.07
C LEU A 282 -2.80 -11.77 -13.23
N LYS A 283 -2.52 -11.28 -14.43
CA LYS A 283 -3.20 -11.69 -15.66
C LYS A 283 -2.98 -13.17 -15.95
N GLY A 284 -4.08 -13.84 -16.34
CA GLY A 284 -4.02 -15.26 -16.69
C GLY A 284 -3.82 -16.21 -15.49
N GLN A 285 -3.92 -15.71 -14.26
CA GLN A 285 -3.86 -16.53 -13.05
C GLN A 285 -5.26 -16.66 -12.44
N PRO A 286 -5.81 -17.88 -12.31
CA PRO A 286 -7.11 -18.08 -11.68
C PRO A 286 -7.01 -17.77 -10.18
N LEU A 287 -7.89 -16.91 -9.69
CA LEU A 287 -8.05 -16.66 -8.27
C LEU A 287 -8.71 -17.87 -7.58
N SER A 288 -8.30 -18.16 -6.34
CA SER A 288 -8.98 -19.13 -5.50
C SER A 288 -10.43 -18.68 -5.20
N ALA A 289 -11.30 -19.61 -4.80
CA ALA A 289 -12.67 -19.28 -4.40
C ALA A 289 -12.69 -18.22 -3.28
N ALA A 290 -11.80 -18.35 -2.29
CA ALA A 290 -11.66 -17.39 -1.20
C ALA A 290 -11.21 -16.00 -1.69
N ALA A 291 -10.24 -15.95 -2.62
CA ALA A 291 -9.77 -14.68 -3.19
C ALA A 291 -10.86 -13.98 -4.01
N ARG A 292 -11.64 -14.71 -4.81
CA ARG A 292 -12.79 -14.16 -5.53
C ARG A 292 -13.85 -13.62 -4.58
N ALA A 293 -14.20 -14.38 -3.52
CA ALA A 293 -15.16 -13.93 -2.54
C ALA A 293 -14.71 -12.67 -1.79
N LEU A 294 -13.41 -12.57 -1.45
CA LEU A 294 -12.87 -11.36 -0.85
C LEU A 294 -12.90 -10.17 -1.82
N LEU A 295 -12.60 -10.41 -3.10
CA LEU A 295 -12.66 -9.37 -4.14
C LEU A 295 -14.07 -8.76 -4.25
N GLU A 296 -15.13 -9.58 -4.22
CA GLU A 296 -16.52 -9.10 -4.20
C GLU A 296 -16.82 -8.27 -2.95
N GLN A 297 -16.35 -8.70 -1.77
CA GLN A 297 -16.53 -7.93 -0.54
C GLN A 297 -15.78 -6.59 -0.57
N LEU A 298 -14.61 -6.53 -1.21
CA LEU A 298 -13.88 -5.28 -1.39
C LEU A 298 -14.64 -4.31 -2.33
N ARG A 299 -15.28 -4.81 -3.41
CA ARG A 299 -16.13 -3.99 -4.31
C ARG A 299 -17.36 -3.43 -3.58
N GLU A 300 -18.05 -4.27 -2.80
CA GLU A 300 -19.21 -3.84 -2.02
C GLU A 300 -18.81 -2.80 -0.96
N ALA A 301 -17.67 -2.99 -0.28
CA ALA A 301 -17.14 -2.07 0.70
C ALA A 301 -16.79 -0.73 0.06
N GLU A 302 -16.12 -0.74 -1.09
CA GLU A 302 -15.79 0.47 -1.85
C GLU A 302 -17.04 1.28 -2.19
N ALA A 303 -18.09 0.62 -2.71
CA ALA A 303 -19.34 1.30 -3.01
C ALA A 303 -20.00 1.93 -1.77
N ALA A 304 -19.81 1.35 -0.59
CA ALA A 304 -20.27 1.93 0.67
C ALA A 304 -19.45 3.15 1.07
N ILE A 305 -18.11 3.06 0.96
CA ILE A 305 -17.17 4.16 1.25
C ILE A 305 -17.45 5.38 0.37
N VAL A 306 -17.72 5.18 -0.94
CA VAL A 306 -18.09 6.27 -1.86
C VAL A 306 -19.35 7.02 -1.38
N ARG A 307 -20.36 6.29 -0.91
CA ARG A 307 -21.59 6.91 -0.36
C ARG A 307 -21.34 7.66 0.94
N GLU A 308 -20.53 7.10 1.82
CA GLU A 308 -20.12 7.74 3.07
C GLU A 308 -19.31 9.02 2.78
N GLU A 309 -18.34 8.95 1.87
CA GLU A 309 -17.52 10.09 1.46
C GLU A 309 -18.39 11.24 0.92
N ALA A 310 -19.37 10.95 0.07
CA ALA A 310 -20.30 11.98 -0.44
C ALA A 310 -21.05 12.67 0.71
N THR A 311 -21.45 11.94 1.74
CA THR A 311 -22.11 12.50 2.93
C THR A 311 -21.15 13.38 3.75
N LEU A 312 -19.93 12.92 3.95
CA LEU A 312 -18.90 13.67 4.68
C LEU A 312 -18.49 14.93 3.93
N ILE A 313 -18.38 14.87 2.59
CA ILE A 313 -18.12 16.05 1.75
C ILE A 313 -19.23 17.09 1.94
N ALA A 314 -20.48 16.70 1.89
CA ALA A 314 -21.61 17.61 2.07
C ALA A 314 -21.61 18.32 3.45
N ARG A 315 -21.08 17.66 4.50
CA ARG A 315 -21.03 18.18 5.87
C ARG A 315 -19.78 19.03 6.16
N HIS A 316 -18.63 18.62 5.65
CA HIS A 316 -17.34 19.11 6.12
C HIS A 316 -16.51 19.83 5.05
N ALA A 317 -16.81 19.65 3.75
CA ALA A 317 -16.07 20.36 2.72
C ALA A 317 -16.36 21.87 2.78
N PRO A 318 -15.33 22.73 2.64
CA PRO A 318 -15.54 24.17 2.52
C PRO A 318 -16.41 24.45 1.29
N ALA A 319 -17.37 25.37 1.42
CA ALA A 319 -18.21 25.78 0.29
C ALA A 319 -17.34 26.18 -0.92
N GLU A 320 -17.54 25.55 -2.07
CA GLU A 320 -16.85 25.91 -3.32
C GLU A 320 -17.10 27.38 -3.63
N LYS A 321 -16.07 28.20 -3.58
CA LYS A 321 -16.16 29.56 -4.09
C LYS A 321 -16.05 29.48 -5.61
N THR A 322 -17.17 29.64 -6.29
CA THR A 322 -17.22 29.85 -7.75
C THR A 322 -16.19 30.91 -8.14
N PRO A 323 -15.26 30.65 -9.08
CA PRO A 323 -14.28 31.64 -9.47
C PRO A 323 -14.99 32.87 -10.00
N LYS A 324 -14.81 34.02 -9.35
CA LYS A 324 -15.31 35.31 -9.85
C LYS A 324 -14.74 35.51 -11.26
N ARG A 325 -15.59 35.42 -12.29
CA ARG A 325 -15.28 35.82 -13.67
C ARG A 325 -14.59 37.18 -13.61
N ARG A 326 -13.32 37.23 -13.98
CA ARG A 326 -12.60 38.48 -14.23
C ARG A 326 -13.41 39.25 -15.26
N ARG A 327 -14.18 40.25 -14.81
CA ARG A 327 -14.76 41.27 -15.71
C ARG A 327 -13.58 41.91 -16.45
N LYS A 328 -13.47 41.61 -17.74
CA LYS A 328 -12.64 42.41 -18.64
C LYS A 328 -13.14 43.86 -18.54
N ARG A 329 -12.37 44.69 -17.92
CA ARG A 329 -12.54 46.15 -18.09
C ARG A 329 -12.18 46.42 -19.55
N ASN A 330 -13.18 46.65 -20.40
CA ASN A 330 -13.01 47.33 -21.65
C ASN A 330 -12.66 48.79 -21.26
N ALA A 331 -11.41 49.17 -21.51
CA ALA A 331 -11.02 50.56 -21.63
C ALA A 331 -11.34 50.93 -23.09
N GLY A 332 -12.30 51.87 -23.22
CA GLY A 332 -12.49 52.62 -24.46
C GLY A 332 -11.38 53.65 -24.67
#